data_35af32dda92ac6a1ce6627b35e209866
#
_entry.id   35af32dda92ac6a1ce6627b35e209866
#
_cell.length_a   1.000
_cell.length_b   1.000
_cell.length_c   1.000
_cell.angle_alpha   90.00
_cell.angle_beta   90.00
_cell.angle_gamma   90.00
#
_symmetry.space_group_name_H-M   'P 1'
#
loop_
_entity.id
_entity.type
_entity.pdbx_description
1 polymer ?
#
loop_
_entity_poly.entity_id
_entity_poly.type
_entity_poly.pdbx_seq_one_letter_code
_entity_poly.pdbx_strand_id
1 'polypeptide(L)'
;AAAAAVDAAAAAVDAAPIIGGWGAFRYQYDPTKMQLPAGANAVNCHGLVTDSAANIYLTYENDGGKTDSNCLVRWKPDGTSPEWMTGGGDALCNGTAHGLKLVAEGGTEYLYHANNNQKLTKTTLDGTVVWQRNGYFGQDPQSKYRPTWWALPPDSKHAYLCDGYGSNHVYVFDRATGEFTNRTFGGQGDRSQHGKFSTNHGCTYDPRNGKIAVSDRANSRFEYFDYDKDDPDKFDYAFTVDMQPSMGTGTLPCNLRMYPAQEGRAISPDLAGPVAVLDASNTVISVVNVSGLLAADHHDHPHDAIFLPNGDMVVATWNPGRLSYWKKL
;
A
#
# COMPACT_ATOMS: atom_id res chain seq x y z
N ALA A 1 48.47 -34.87 -0.89
CA ALA A 1 48.20 -33.70 -1.69
C ALA A 1 47.01 -32.96 -1.05
N ALA A 2 47.33 -31.95 -0.24
CA ALA A 2 46.34 -31.06 0.35
C ALA A 2 46.05 -29.94 -0.66
N ALA A 3 44.80 -29.85 -1.11
CA ALA A 3 44.34 -28.72 -1.91
C ALA A 3 44.05 -27.57 -0.96
N ALA A 4 44.75 -26.46 -1.16
CA ALA A 4 44.52 -25.20 -0.45
C ALA A 4 43.17 -24.64 -0.90
N ALA A 5 42.25 -24.44 0.04
CA ALA A 5 41.07 -23.62 -0.14
C ALA A 5 41.54 -22.16 -0.25
N VAL A 6 41.40 -21.57 -1.41
CA VAL A 6 41.61 -20.15 -1.61
C VAL A 6 40.38 -19.45 -1.09
N ASP A 7 40.56 -18.79 0.05
CA ASP A 7 39.59 -17.90 0.67
C ASP A 7 39.40 -16.68 -0.24
N ALA A 8 38.35 -16.69 -1.06
CA ALA A 8 37.95 -15.53 -1.84
C ALA A 8 37.05 -14.65 -0.94
N ALA A 9 37.68 -13.97 0.01
CA ALA A 9 37.06 -12.81 0.60
C ALA A 9 37.07 -11.71 -0.49
N ALA A 10 35.97 -11.64 -1.24
CA ALA A 10 35.74 -10.52 -2.15
C ALA A 10 35.72 -9.25 -1.30
N ALA A 11 36.73 -8.40 -1.48
CA ALA A 11 36.75 -7.07 -0.92
C ALA A 11 35.46 -6.37 -1.41
N ALA A 12 34.54 -6.07 -0.50
CA ALA A 12 33.45 -5.19 -0.76
C ALA A 12 34.07 -3.84 -1.13
N VAL A 13 34.03 -3.51 -2.42
CA VAL A 13 34.31 -2.16 -2.88
C VAL A 13 33.29 -1.30 -2.16
N ASP A 14 33.75 -0.34 -1.37
CA ASP A 14 32.89 0.62 -0.67
C ASP A 14 32.17 1.46 -1.74
N ALA A 15 31.05 0.95 -2.22
CA ALA A 15 30.22 1.70 -3.15
C ALA A 15 29.68 2.93 -2.44
N ALA A 16 29.73 4.08 -3.09
CA ALA A 16 29.19 5.31 -2.51
C ALA A 16 27.73 5.10 -2.06
N PRO A 17 27.35 5.65 -0.90
CA PRO A 17 25.99 5.45 -0.39
C PRO A 17 24.96 6.01 -1.37
N ILE A 18 23.90 5.24 -1.64
CA ILE A 18 22.77 5.67 -2.47
C ILE A 18 21.87 6.54 -1.60
N ILE A 19 21.75 7.81 -1.93
CA ILE A 19 20.98 8.79 -1.17
C ILE A 19 19.92 9.43 -2.08
N GLY A 20 18.67 9.48 -1.58
CA GLY A 20 17.55 10.15 -2.23
C GLY A 20 16.90 11.20 -1.34
N GLY A 21 16.07 12.06 -1.95
CA GLY A 21 15.38 13.13 -1.26
C GLY A 21 16.24 14.36 -1.02
N TRP A 22 15.65 15.38 -0.40
CA TRP A 22 16.31 16.67 -0.10
C TRP A 22 15.83 17.30 1.22
N GLY A 23 16.51 18.35 1.63
CA GLY A 23 16.23 19.06 2.90
C GLY A 23 16.35 18.14 4.11
N ALA A 24 15.36 18.19 4.98
CA ALA A 24 15.24 17.34 6.17
C ALA A 24 14.72 15.92 5.86
N PHE A 25 14.42 15.62 4.59
CA PHE A 25 13.86 14.34 4.14
C PHE A 25 14.81 13.66 3.15
N ARG A 26 16.04 13.50 3.60
CA ARG A 26 17.06 12.73 2.90
C ARG A 26 17.12 11.33 3.49
N TYR A 27 17.30 10.36 2.63
CA TYR A 27 17.30 8.94 3.00
C TYR A 27 18.45 8.22 2.32
N GLN A 28 19.09 7.32 3.04
CA GLN A 28 20.11 6.43 2.52
C GLN A 28 19.55 5.02 2.38
N TYR A 29 19.71 4.41 1.21
CA TYR A 29 19.34 3.02 0.96
C TYR A 29 20.19 2.05 1.77
N ASP A 30 19.53 1.07 2.42
CA ASP A 30 20.17 -0.03 3.14
C ASP A 30 19.79 -1.37 2.51
N PRO A 31 20.66 -1.96 1.67
CA PRO A 31 20.38 -3.23 0.99
C PRO A 31 20.35 -4.45 1.92
N THR A 32 20.77 -4.32 3.18
CA THR A 32 20.79 -5.43 4.14
C THR A 32 19.45 -5.70 4.80
N LYS A 33 18.48 -4.78 4.64
CA LYS A 33 17.16 -4.82 5.25
C LYS A 33 16.10 -5.30 4.27
N MET A 34 14.94 -5.67 4.81
CA MET A 34 13.76 -6.09 4.05
C MET A 34 14.01 -7.28 3.11
N GLN A 35 14.93 -8.15 3.47
CA GLN A 35 15.09 -9.40 2.74
C GLN A 35 13.84 -10.27 2.90
N LEU A 36 13.37 -10.90 1.82
CA LEU A 36 12.26 -11.85 1.88
C LEU A 36 12.70 -13.15 2.56
N PRO A 37 11.78 -13.93 3.14
CA PRO A 37 12.10 -15.26 3.63
C PRO A 37 12.72 -16.15 2.55
N ALA A 38 13.60 -17.08 2.95
CA ALA A 38 14.20 -18.02 2.01
C ALA A 38 13.10 -18.81 1.27
N GLY A 39 13.22 -18.88 -0.06
CA GLY A 39 12.25 -19.54 -0.92
C GLY A 39 11.06 -18.67 -1.35
N ALA A 40 10.95 -17.43 -0.87
CA ALA A 40 9.97 -16.49 -1.39
C ALA A 40 10.29 -16.09 -2.83
N ASN A 41 9.26 -16.07 -3.66
CA ASN A 41 9.34 -15.56 -5.03
C ASN A 41 8.27 -14.48 -5.24
N ALA A 42 8.56 -13.26 -4.79
CA ALA A 42 7.66 -12.13 -4.98
C ALA A 42 7.71 -11.66 -6.43
N VAL A 43 6.67 -11.96 -7.18
CA VAL A 43 6.49 -11.43 -8.55
C VAL A 43 6.13 -9.95 -8.48
N ASN A 44 5.19 -9.60 -7.61
CA ASN A 44 4.72 -8.25 -7.39
C ASN A 44 4.56 -7.99 -5.88
N CYS A 45 5.15 -6.92 -5.36
CA CYS A 45 4.86 -6.46 -3.99
C CYS A 45 3.75 -5.42 -4.01
N HIS A 46 2.89 -5.43 -2.97
CA HIS A 46 1.70 -4.58 -2.95
C HIS A 46 1.58 -3.77 -1.65
N GLY A 47 0.85 -4.26 -0.67
CA GLY A 47 0.47 -3.48 0.51
C GLY A 47 1.45 -3.62 1.67
N LEU A 48 1.84 -2.51 2.27
CA LEU A 48 2.68 -2.42 3.47
C LEU A 48 1.87 -1.85 4.64
N VAL A 49 2.06 -2.37 5.85
CA VAL A 49 1.56 -1.76 7.10
C VAL A 49 2.54 -2.01 8.24
N THR A 50 2.39 -1.26 9.34
CA THR A 50 3.04 -1.53 10.61
C THR A 50 2.01 -1.75 11.71
N ASP A 51 2.27 -2.70 12.62
CA ASP A 51 1.47 -2.87 13.85
C ASP A 51 1.91 -1.89 14.96
N SER A 52 1.25 -1.94 16.11
CA SER A 52 1.56 -1.10 17.27
C SER A 52 2.94 -1.39 17.88
N ALA A 53 3.50 -2.57 17.63
CA ALA A 53 4.86 -2.94 18.00
C ALA A 53 5.89 -2.54 16.91
N ALA A 54 5.46 -1.82 15.87
CA ALA A 54 6.23 -1.42 14.71
C ALA A 54 6.75 -2.58 13.84
N ASN A 55 6.24 -3.81 13.99
CA ASN A 55 6.53 -4.86 13.03
C ASN A 55 5.97 -4.47 11.66
N ILE A 56 6.67 -4.85 10.61
CA ILE A 56 6.33 -4.48 9.22
C ILE A 56 5.65 -5.67 8.56
N TYR A 57 4.53 -5.45 7.88
CA TYR A 57 3.81 -6.48 7.13
C TYR A 57 3.73 -6.12 5.66
N LEU A 58 3.86 -7.11 4.80
CA LEU A 58 3.73 -7.01 3.35
C LEU A 58 2.77 -8.05 2.82
N THR A 59 1.90 -7.65 1.92
CA THR A 59 1.24 -8.56 0.97
C THR A 59 1.95 -8.53 -0.38
N TYR A 60 2.09 -9.69 -1.01
CA TYR A 60 2.70 -9.80 -2.33
C TYR A 60 2.05 -10.93 -3.15
N GLU A 61 2.20 -10.83 -4.45
CA GLU A 61 1.81 -11.86 -5.39
C GLU A 61 2.96 -12.84 -5.58
N ASN A 62 2.68 -14.12 -5.36
CA ASN A 62 3.64 -15.18 -5.47
C ASN A 62 3.50 -15.89 -6.82
N ASP A 63 4.60 -16.05 -7.55
CA ASP A 63 4.79 -16.85 -8.77
C ASP A 63 3.56 -16.93 -9.72
N GLY A 64 3.04 -15.75 -10.11
CA GLY A 64 1.97 -15.67 -11.10
C GLY A 64 0.59 -16.13 -10.62
N GLY A 65 0.30 -16.04 -9.33
CA GLY A 65 -1.00 -16.40 -8.75
C GLY A 65 -1.18 -17.89 -8.54
N LYS A 66 -0.09 -18.65 -8.57
CA LYS A 66 -0.10 -20.04 -8.13
C LYS A 66 -0.37 -20.12 -6.63
N THR A 67 -1.04 -21.18 -6.23
CA THR A 67 -1.56 -21.49 -4.91
C THR A 67 -0.47 -21.80 -3.87
N ASP A 68 0.55 -20.93 -3.76
CA ASP A 68 1.39 -20.96 -2.58
C ASP A 68 0.67 -20.21 -1.46
N SER A 69 0.51 -20.90 -0.34
CA SER A 69 -0.17 -20.39 0.85
C SER A 69 0.55 -19.23 1.55
N ASN A 70 1.59 -18.67 0.94
CA ASN A 70 2.49 -17.68 1.53
C ASN A 70 2.50 -16.39 0.72
N CYS A 71 1.70 -15.42 1.10
CA CYS A 71 1.64 -14.08 0.49
C CYS A 71 1.65 -12.95 1.52
N LEU A 72 1.74 -13.28 2.80
CA LEU A 72 1.84 -12.34 3.90
C LEU A 72 3.11 -12.60 4.69
N VAL A 73 3.98 -11.58 4.78
CA VAL A 73 5.26 -11.63 5.50
C VAL A 73 5.29 -10.56 6.56
N ARG A 74 5.90 -10.87 7.69
CA ARG A 74 6.20 -9.94 8.77
C ARG A 74 7.71 -9.81 8.97
N TRP A 75 8.20 -8.60 9.23
CA TRP A 75 9.55 -8.29 9.71
C TRP A 75 9.50 -7.65 11.08
N LYS A 76 10.61 -7.72 11.81
CA LYS A 76 10.83 -6.89 13.00
C LYS A 76 10.88 -5.40 12.62
N PRO A 77 10.74 -4.48 13.60
CA PRO A 77 10.74 -3.04 13.35
C PRO A 77 11.98 -2.49 12.64
N ASP A 78 13.09 -3.19 12.73
CA ASP A 78 14.34 -2.82 12.08
C ASP A 78 14.48 -3.39 10.64
N GLY A 79 13.45 -4.03 10.11
CA GLY A 79 13.46 -4.65 8.77
C GLY A 79 14.23 -5.97 8.68
N THR A 80 14.48 -6.62 9.81
CA THR A 80 15.16 -7.93 9.88
C THR A 80 14.20 -9.07 10.26
N SER A 81 14.69 -10.31 10.25
CA SER A 81 13.96 -11.51 10.70
C SER A 81 12.60 -11.67 10.02
N PRO A 82 12.55 -11.88 8.69
CA PRO A 82 11.30 -12.13 7.99
C PRO A 82 10.65 -13.44 8.42
N GLU A 83 9.32 -13.41 8.60
CA GLU A 83 8.51 -14.57 8.96
C GLU A 83 7.26 -14.64 8.12
N TRP A 84 6.86 -15.86 7.73
CA TRP A 84 5.59 -16.12 7.07
C TRP A 84 4.42 -16.05 8.05
N MET A 85 3.36 -15.34 7.68
CA MET A 85 2.09 -15.34 8.38
C MET A 85 1.13 -16.29 7.64
N THR A 86 1.06 -17.53 8.07
CA THR A 86 0.45 -18.64 7.30
C THR A 86 -1.01 -18.93 7.67
N GLY A 87 -1.57 -18.25 8.67
CA GLY A 87 -2.91 -18.54 9.20
C GLY A 87 -4.06 -18.42 8.19
N GLY A 88 -3.88 -17.67 7.10
CA GLY A 88 -4.90 -17.46 6.07
C GLY A 88 -4.81 -18.38 4.87
N GLY A 89 -3.66 -19.01 4.62
CA GLY A 89 -3.46 -19.92 3.50
C GLY A 89 -4.02 -19.41 2.17
N ASP A 90 -4.71 -20.27 1.45
CA ASP A 90 -5.36 -19.95 0.16
C ASP A 90 -6.46 -18.88 0.28
N ALA A 91 -7.02 -18.67 1.46
CA ALA A 91 -8.00 -17.60 1.68
C ALA A 91 -7.41 -16.22 1.39
N LEU A 92 -6.13 -16.01 1.67
CA LEU A 92 -5.44 -14.76 1.38
C LEU A 92 -4.74 -14.79 0.02
N CYS A 93 -4.06 -15.87 -0.30
CA CYS A 93 -2.97 -15.89 -1.27
C CYS A 93 -3.37 -16.34 -2.67
N ASN A 94 -4.51 -17.00 -2.83
CA ASN A 94 -4.99 -17.39 -4.16
C ASN A 94 -5.47 -16.16 -4.95
N GLY A 95 -4.74 -15.79 -5.96
CA GLY A 95 -4.91 -14.57 -6.77
C GLY A 95 -3.90 -13.49 -6.38
N THR A 96 -4.17 -12.25 -6.72
CA THR A 96 -3.31 -11.11 -6.42
C THR A 96 -3.65 -10.52 -5.05
N ALA A 97 -2.91 -10.90 -4.02
CA ALA A 97 -2.97 -10.27 -2.69
C ALA A 97 -2.47 -8.83 -2.82
N HIS A 98 -3.39 -7.86 -2.86
CA HIS A 98 -3.12 -6.48 -3.26
C HIS A 98 -3.08 -5.53 -2.06
N GLY A 99 -4.15 -4.80 -1.79
CA GLY A 99 -4.18 -3.78 -0.74
C GLY A 99 -4.18 -4.38 0.67
N LEU A 100 -3.45 -3.74 1.56
CA LEU A 100 -3.37 -4.10 2.98
C LEU A 100 -3.60 -2.87 3.85
N LYS A 101 -4.49 -3.00 4.84
CA LYS A 101 -4.70 -2.00 5.89
C LYS A 101 -4.67 -2.67 7.26
N LEU A 102 -4.10 -1.97 8.23
CA LEU A 102 -4.15 -2.36 9.64
C LEU A 102 -5.06 -1.39 10.39
N VAL A 103 -5.86 -1.91 11.29
CA VAL A 103 -6.73 -1.13 12.16
C VAL A 103 -6.90 -1.81 13.52
N ALA A 104 -6.96 -1.01 14.57
CA ALA A 104 -7.31 -1.47 15.91
C ALA A 104 -8.83 -1.36 16.14
N GLU A 105 -9.43 -2.43 16.58
CA GLU A 105 -10.86 -2.53 16.90
C GLU A 105 -11.03 -3.21 18.27
N GLY A 106 -11.66 -2.52 19.21
CA GLY A 106 -11.84 -3.06 20.56
C GLY A 106 -10.53 -3.44 21.26
N GLY A 107 -9.42 -2.76 20.93
CA GLY A 107 -8.09 -3.03 21.48
C GLY A 107 -7.32 -4.16 20.79
N THR A 108 -7.89 -4.78 19.75
CA THR A 108 -7.24 -5.81 18.94
C THR A 108 -6.92 -5.27 17.55
N GLU A 109 -5.72 -5.56 17.06
CA GLU A 109 -5.30 -5.17 15.71
C GLU A 109 -5.69 -6.23 14.69
N TYR A 110 -6.23 -5.78 13.56
CA TYR A 110 -6.64 -6.62 12.44
C TYR A 110 -6.06 -6.13 11.14
N LEU A 111 -5.83 -7.06 10.21
CA LEU A 111 -5.47 -6.79 8.83
C LEU A 111 -6.70 -6.93 7.94
N TYR A 112 -6.90 -5.94 7.07
CA TYR A 112 -7.90 -5.94 6.02
C TYR A 112 -7.21 -6.08 4.68
N HIS A 113 -7.55 -7.14 3.96
CA HIS A 113 -6.96 -7.51 2.68
C HIS A 113 -7.93 -7.25 1.55
N ALA A 114 -7.44 -6.63 0.48
CA ALA A 114 -8.12 -6.58 -0.80
C ALA A 114 -7.33 -7.43 -1.80
N ASN A 115 -7.98 -8.40 -2.43
CA ASN A 115 -7.36 -9.27 -3.41
C ASN A 115 -8.07 -9.07 -4.75
N ASN A 116 -7.31 -8.77 -5.81
CA ASN A 116 -7.87 -8.50 -7.13
C ASN A 116 -8.68 -9.66 -7.72
N ASN A 117 -8.54 -10.86 -7.15
CA ASN A 117 -9.36 -12.01 -7.51
C ASN A 117 -10.68 -12.08 -6.72
N GLN A 118 -11.31 -10.91 -6.53
CA GLN A 118 -12.65 -10.76 -5.93
C GLN A 118 -12.75 -11.28 -4.49
N LYS A 119 -11.66 -11.21 -3.71
CA LYS A 119 -11.65 -11.63 -2.34
C LYS A 119 -11.41 -10.46 -1.40
N LEU A 120 -12.20 -10.40 -0.35
CA LEU A 120 -12.06 -9.47 0.77
C LEU A 120 -11.91 -10.27 2.03
N THR A 121 -10.87 -10.03 2.80
CA THR A 121 -10.60 -10.82 4.00
C THR A 121 -10.17 -9.92 5.14
N LYS A 122 -10.72 -10.18 6.33
CA LYS A 122 -10.22 -9.64 7.59
C LYS A 122 -9.53 -10.76 8.35
N THR A 123 -8.32 -10.48 8.84
CA THR A 123 -7.52 -11.45 9.61
C THR A 123 -7.00 -10.82 10.89
N THR A 124 -6.58 -11.67 11.81
CA THR A 124 -5.63 -11.32 12.88
C THR A 124 -4.23 -11.10 12.29
N LEU A 125 -3.28 -10.65 13.10
CA LEU A 125 -1.92 -10.35 12.64
C LEU A 125 -1.13 -11.59 12.17
N ASP A 126 -1.48 -12.78 12.68
CA ASP A 126 -0.89 -14.05 12.23
C ASP A 126 -1.52 -14.61 10.95
N GLY A 127 -2.50 -13.88 10.39
CA GLY A 127 -3.21 -14.25 9.18
C GLY A 127 -4.48 -15.08 9.40
N THR A 128 -4.83 -15.46 10.65
CA THR A 128 -6.06 -16.23 10.91
C THR A 128 -7.30 -15.44 10.48
N VAL A 129 -8.14 -16.08 9.64
CA VAL A 129 -9.32 -15.44 9.05
C VAL A 129 -10.39 -15.19 10.09
N VAL A 130 -10.83 -13.93 10.21
CA VAL A 130 -11.97 -13.49 11.00
C VAL A 130 -13.26 -13.57 10.19
N TRP A 131 -13.22 -12.99 8.98
CA TRP A 131 -14.25 -13.16 7.96
C TRP A 131 -13.64 -13.06 6.56
N GLN A 132 -14.32 -13.67 5.60
CA GLN A 132 -13.99 -13.57 4.17
C GLN A 132 -15.26 -13.38 3.36
N ARG A 133 -15.16 -12.57 2.32
CA ARG A 133 -16.20 -12.38 1.31
C ARG A 133 -15.60 -12.59 -0.07
N ASN A 134 -16.25 -13.43 -0.84
CA ASN A 134 -15.84 -13.78 -2.19
C ASN A 134 -16.92 -13.40 -3.17
N GLY A 135 -16.52 -13.09 -4.38
CA GLY A 135 -17.41 -12.83 -5.49
C GLY A 135 -17.61 -11.36 -5.78
N TYR A 136 -18.49 -11.10 -6.70
CA TYR A 136 -18.81 -9.79 -7.21
C TYR A 136 -20.01 -9.19 -6.45
N PHE A 137 -19.85 -7.99 -5.96
CA PHE A 137 -20.87 -7.25 -5.21
C PHE A 137 -21.46 -6.07 -6.01
N GLY A 138 -20.93 -5.78 -7.18
CA GLY A 138 -21.34 -4.63 -7.98
C GLY A 138 -22.71 -4.80 -8.65
N GLN A 139 -23.34 -3.66 -8.97
CA GLN A 139 -24.64 -3.62 -9.67
C GLN A 139 -24.50 -3.82 -11.18
N ASP A 140 -23.28 -3.67 -11.72
CA ASP A 140 -22.98 -3.91 -13.12
C ASP A 140 -22.37 -5.31 -13.31
N PRO A 141 -23.14 -6.27 -13.84
CA PRO A 141 -22.66 -7.65 -14.07
C PRO A 141 -21.55 -7.74 -15.12
N GLN A 142 -21.28 -6.66 -15.86
CA GLN A 142 -20.20 -6.60 -16.85
C GLN A 142 -18.91 -6.02 -16.27
N SER A 143 -18.94 -5.34 -15.13
CA SER A 143 -17.74 -4.83 -14.50
C SER A 143 -16.93 -5.98 -13.89
N LYS A 144 -15.66 -6.00 -14.21
CA LYS A 144 -14.72 -6.96 -13.62
C LYS A 144 -14.30 -6.46 -12.25
N TYR A 145 -15.09 -6.75 -11.21
CA TYR A 145 -14.76 -6.39 -9.84
C TYR A 145 -13.34 -6.88 -9.47
N ARG A 146 -12.46 -5.92 -9.20
CA ARG A 146 -11.04 -6.14 -8.85
C ARG A 146 -10.60 -5.15 -7.78
N PRO A 147 -10.95 -5.42 -6.51
CA PRO A 147 -10.71 -4.50 -5.41
C PRO A 147 -9.22 -4.25 -5.20
N THR A 148 -8.88 -3.00 -4.91
CA THR A 148 -7.50 -2.57 -4.76
C THR A 148 -7.13 -2.18 -3.33
N TRP A 149 -7.93 -1.35 -2.64
CA TRP A 149 -7.56 -0.82 -1.34
C TRP A 149 -8.74 -0.49 -0.43
N TRP A 150 -8.50 -0.47 0.89
CA TRP A 150 -9.47 -0.13 1.92
C TRP A 150 -9.21 1.26 2.53
N ALA A 151 -10.28 2.04 2.79
CA ALA A 151 -10.30 3.11 3.77
C ALA A 151 -11.17 2.68 4.96
N LEU A 152 -10.61 2.80 6.15
CA LEU A 152 -11.19 2.33 7.41
C LEU A 152 -11.19 3.47 8.44
N PRO A 153 -12.17 4.41 8.39
CA PRO A 153 -12.26 5.45 9.40
C PRO A 153 -12.48 4.85 10.79
N PRO A 154 -11.78 5.31 11.84
CA PRO A 154 -11.70 4.60 13.11
C PRO A 154 -13.05 4.48 13.85
N ASP A 155 -13.92 5.47 13.71
CA ASP A 155 -15.21 5.57 14.37
C ASP A 155 -16.41 5.16 13.48
N SER A 156 -16.14 4.77 12.23
CA SER A 156 -17.17 4.38 11.26
C SER A 156 -17.61 2.93 11.43
N LYS A 157 -18.92 2.67 11.31
CA LYS A 157 -19.50 1.35 11.14
C LYS A 157 -19.21 0.78 9.75
N HIS A 158 -18.75 1.62 8.83
CA HIS A 158 -18.54 1.29 7.43
C HIS A 158 -17.06 1.23 7.07
N ALA A 159 -16.76 0.33 6.13
CA ALA A 159 -15.47 0.22 5.45
C ALA A 159 -15.68 0.57 3.98
N TYR A 160 -14.76 1.33 3.41
CA TYR A 160 -14.81 1.81 2.03
C TYR A 160 -13.74 1.11 1.20
N LEU A 161 -14.14 0.51 0.09
CA LEU A 161 -13.26 -0.28 -0.76
C LEU A 161 -13.18 0.32 -2.16
N CYS A 162 -12.01 0.66 -2.60
CA CYS A 162 -11.75 1.05 -3.98
C CYS A 162 -11.69 -0.18 -4.90
N ASP A 163 -12.40 -0.13 -6.03
CA ASP A 163 -12.38 -1.13 -7.10
C ASP A 163 -11.61 -0.61 -8.32
N GLY A 164 -10.33 -0.27 -8.10
CA GLY A 164 -9.53 0.50 -9.05
C GLY A 164 -9.16 -0.23 -10.33
N TYR A 165 -9.18 -1.57 -10.34
CA TYR A 165 -8.94 -2.36 -11.54
C TYR A 165 -10.22 -2.96 -12.12
N GLY A 166 -11.37 -2.65 -11.54
CA GLY A 166 -12.67 -3.08 -11.98
C GLY A 166 -13.53 -1.92 -12.49
N SER A 167 -14.51 -1.53 -11.68
CA SER A 167 -15.55 -0.56 -12.06
C SER A 167 -15.19 0.91 -11.78
N ASN A 168 -14.08 1.18 -11.12
CA ASN A 168 -13.75 2.51 -10.58
C ASN A 168 -14.76 3.06 -9.56
N HIS A 169 -15.54 2.19 -8.93
CA HIS A 169 -16.39 2.57 -7.81
C HIS A 169 -15.68 2.42 -6.46
N VAL A 170 -16.18 3.14 -5.48
CA VAL A 170 -15.93 2.91 -4.06
C VAL A 170 -17.15 2.17 -3.51
N TYR A 171 -16.95 0.98 -2.99
CA TYR A 171 -17.99 0.13 -2.40
C TYR A 171 -18.01 0.30 -0.89
N VAL A 172 -19.20 0.34 -0.30
CA VAL A 172 -19.38 0.49 1.16
C VAL A 172 -19.81 -0.84 1.76
N PHE A 173 -19.07 -1.28 2.77
CA PHE A 173 -19.31 -2.51 3.50
C PHE A 173 -19.60 -2.23 4.97
N ASP A 174 -20.42 -3.06 5.60
CA ASP A 174 -20.48 -3.14 7.06
C ASP A 174 -19.13 -3.66 7.58
N ARG A 175 -18.51 -2.91 8.46
CA ARG A 175 -17.14 -3.18 8.91
C ARG A 175 -17.03 -4.41 9.80
N ALA A 176 -18.06 -4.68 10.61
CA ALA A 176 -18.06 -5.79 11.55
C ALA A 176 -18.25 -7.14 10.83
N THR A 177 -19.18 -7.18 9.88
CA THR A 177 -19.56 -8.41 9.18
C THR A 177 -18.87 -8.62 7.83
N GLY A 178 -18.37 -7.52 7.21
CA GLY A 178 -17.87 -7.54 5.85
C GLY A 178 -18.97 -7.64 4.78
N GLU A 179 -20.25 -7.44 5.15
CA GLU A 179 -21.38 -7.49 4.21
C GLU A 179 -21.48 -6.20 3.39
N PHE A 180 -21.80 -6.34 2.12
CA PHE A 180 -22.00 -5.19 1.23
C PHE A 180 -23.32 -4.47 1.57
N THR A 181 -23.27 -3.15 1.74
CA THR A 181 -24.43 -2.32 2.12
C THR A 181 -25.33 -1.97 0.94
N ASN A 182 -25.03 -2.43 -0.28
CA ASN A 182 -25.64 -2.01 -1.53
C ASN A 182 -25.43 -0.51 -1.86
N ARG A 183 -24.36 0.09 -1.35
CA ARG A 183 -23.97 1.47 -1.63
C ARG A 183 -22.64 1.53 -2.35
N THR A 184 -22.62 2.32 -3.43
CA THR A 184 -21.43 2.57 -4.25
C THR A 184 -21.37 4.04 -4.65
N PHE A 185 -20.16 4.57 -4.74
CA PHE A 185 -19.88 5.93 -5.19
C PHE A 185 -18.83 5.91 -6.30
N GLY A 186 -18.72 6.98 -7.05
CA GLY A 186 -17.68 7.09 -8.06
C GLY A 186 -18.08 6.55 -9.42
N GLY A 187 -17.28 5.65 -9.96
CA GLY A 187 -17.35 5.13 -11.33
C GLY A 187 -16.37 5.82 -12.27
N GLN A 188 -16.27 5.32 -13.49
CA GLN A 188 -15.32 5.78 -14.50
C GLN A 188 -15.51 7.27 -14.84
N GLY A 189 -14.42 8.02 -14.89
CA GLY A 189 -14.39 9.39 -15.34
C GLY A 189 -12.98 9.92 -15.54
N ASP A 190 -12.89 11.07 -16.19
CA ASP A 190 -11.62 11.74 -16.44
C ASP A 190 -11.35 12.85 -15.40
N ARG A 191 -10.21 13.51 -15.57
CA ARG A 191 -9.72 14.55 -14.67
C ARG A 191 -10.64 15.79 -14.54
N SER A 192 -11.55 16.05 -15.49
CA SER A 192 -12.49 17.16 -15.45
C SER A 192 -13.70 16.90 -14.54
N GLN A 193 -13.90 15.65 -14.11
CA GLN A 193 -15.05 15.19 -13.36
C GLN A 193 -14.67 14.86 -11.92
N HIS A 194 -15.19 15.60 -10.96
CA HIS A 194 -15.02 15.28 -9.54
C HIS A 194 -15.92 14.13 -9.10
N GLY A 195 -15.45 13.32 -8.19
CA GLY A 195 -16.17 12.13 -7.72
C GLY A 195 -16.27 11.00 -8.76
N LYS A 196 -15.50 11.10 -9.86
CA LYS A 196 -15.30 10.06 -10.86
C LYS A 196 -13.82 9.76 -11.00
N PHE A 197 -13.48 8.54 -11.34
CA PHE A 197 -12.10 8.05 -11.26
C PHE A 197 -11.63 7.36 -12.53
N SER A 198 -10.32 7.44 -12.75
CA SER A 198 -9.61 6.58 -13.68
C SER A 198 -8.55 5.82 -12.88
N THR A 199 -8.88 4.59 -12.50
CA THR A 199 -8.10 3.76 -11.58
C THR A 199 -8.03 4.37 -10.16
N ASN A 200 -9.13 4.32 -9.41
CA ASN A 200 -9.16 4.65 -7.97
C ASN A 200 -8.39 3.58 -7.19
N HIS A 201 -7.05 3.68 -7.22
CA HIS A 201 -6.15 2.62 -6.79
C HIS A 201 -6.03 2.50 -5.27
N GLY A 202 -5.68 3.59 -4.59
CA GLY A 202 -5.60 3.66 -3.14
C GLY A 202 -6.81 4.37 -2.54
N CYS A 203 -7.25 3.95 -1.37
CA CYS A 203 -8.11 4.77 -0.52
C CYS A 203 -7.68 4.69 0.93
N THR A 204 -7.84 5.80 1.65
CA THR A 204 -7.39 5.90 3.03
C THR A 204 -8.19 6.95 3.80
N TYR A 205 -8.37 6.73 5.08
CA TYR A 205 -8.84 7.77 5.99
C TYR A 205 -7.69 8.72 6.32
N ASP A 206 -7.94 10.02 6.21
CA ASP A 206 -7.00 11.07 6.59
C ASP A 206 -7.39 11.65 7.96
N PRO A 207 -6.68 11.28 9.04
CA PRO A 207 -7.00 11.76 10.38
C PRO A 207 -6.69 13.25 10.60
N ARG A 208 -6.00 13.91 9.67
CA ARG A 208 -5.67 15.34 9.75
C ARG A 208 -6.91 16.22 9.49
N ASN A 209 -7.86 15.73 8.71
CA ASN A 209 -9.05 16.46 8.30
C ASN A 209 -10.37 15.67 8.43
N GLY A 210 -10.29 14.40 8.85
CA GLY A 210 -11.47 13.54 9.04
C GLY A 210 -12.15 13.10 7.75
N LYS A 211 -11.43 13.06 6.62
CA LYS A 211 -11.98 12.71 5.30
C LYS A 211 -11.39 11.41 4.75
N ILE A 212 -12.03 10.89 3.73
CA ILE A 212 -11.49 9.79 2.93
C ILE A 212 -10.77 10.37 1.71
N ALA A 213 -9.50 10.05 1.54
CA ALA A 213 -8.72 10.35 0.35
C ALA A 213 -8.72 9.14 -0.58
N VAL A 214 -9.02 9.37 -1.85
CA VAL A 214 -8.99 8.38 -2.94
C VAL A 214 -7.89 8.76 -3.92
N SER A 215 -6.98 7.83 -4.17
CA SER A 215 -5.96 7.98 -5.21
C SER A 215 -6.58 7.71 -6.58
N ASP A 216 -6.88 8.76 -7.30
CA ASP A 216 -7.34 8.72 -8.69
C ASP A 216 -6.12 8.69 -9.62
N ARG A 217 -5.49 7.49 -9.66
CA ARG A 217 -4.13 7.28 -10.14
C ARG A 217 -3.90 7.75 -11.56
N ALA A 218 -4.71 7.33 -12.52
CA ALA A 218 -4.53 7.71 -13.92
C ALA A 218 -4.95 9.17 -14.20
N ASN A 219 -5.68 9.81 -13.28
CA ASN A 219 -5.96 11.23 -13.31
C ASN A 219 -4.92 12.07 -12.52
N SER A 220 -3.87 11.43 -11.96
CA SER A 220 -2.73 12.10 -11.31
C SER A 220 -3.11 12.97 -10.11
N ARG A 221 -4.08 12.54 -9.30
CA ARG A 221 -4.62 13.34 -8.19
C ARG A 221 -5.09 12.48 -7.02
N PHE A 222 -5.29 13.13 -5.87
CA PHE A 222 -6.10 12.61 -4.78
C PHE A 222 -7.39 13.41 -4.69
N GLU A 223 -8.52 12.73 -4.59
CA GLU A 223 -9.80 13.35 -4.30
C GLU A 223 -10.23 13.02 -2.87
N TYR A 224 -10.69 14.03 -2.16
CA TYR A 224 -11.12 13.93 -0.77
C TYR A 224 -12.63 13.98 -0.68
N PHE A 225 -13.17 13.16 0.23
CA PHE A 225 -14.60 13.00 0.42
C PHE A 225 -14.99 13.12 1.87
N ASP A 226 -16.08 13.84 2.13
CA ASP A 226 -16.81 13.77 3.37
C ASP A 226 -17.60 12.46 3.42
N TYR A 227 -17.63 11.84 4.59
CA TYR A 227 -18.42 10.65 4.86
C TYR A 227 -19.16 10.83 6.19
N ASP A 228 -20.19 10.04 6.44
CA ASP A 228 -20.82 9.93 7.74
C ASP A 228 -20.53 8.56 8.35
N LYS A 229 -20.17 8.54 9.63
CA LYS A 229 -19.80 7.29 10.34
C LYS A 229 -20.95 6.31 10.51
N ASP A 230 -22.19 6.79 10.46
CA ASP A 230 -23.43 6.04 10.67
C ASP A 230 -24.29 5.89 9.40
N ASP A 231 -24.15 6.80 8.43
CA ASP A 231 -24.91 6.84 7.19
C ASP A 231 -24.08 6.37 5.98
N PRO A 232 -24.32 5.18 5.42
CA PRO A 232 -23.60 4.67 4.27
C PRO A 232 -23.90 5.42 2.96
N ASP A 233 -24.92 6.27 2.93
CA ASP A 233 -25.30 7.08 1.76
C ASP A 233 -24.51 8.38 1.65
N LYS A 234 -23.72 8.73 2.67
CA LYS A 234 -22.94 9.95 2.74
C LYS A 234 -21.52 9.73 2.25
N PHE A 235 -21.23 10.25 1.04
CA PHE A 235 -19.87 10.25 0.45
C PHE A 235 -19.78 11.39 -0.56
N ASP A 236 -19.53 12.62 -0.07
CA ASP A 236 -19.58 13.82 -0.86
C ASP A 236 -18.17 14.32 -1.20
N TYR A 237 -17.96 14.73 -2.44
CA TYR A 237 -16.71 15.37 -2.85
C TYR A 237 -16.45 16.65 -2.03
N ALA A 238 -15.21 16.78 -1.53
CA ALA A 238 -14.78 17.90 -0.73
C ALA A 238 -13.75 18.78 -1.47
N PHE A 239 -12.63 18.20 -1.89
CA PHE A 239 -11.58 18.91 -2.63
C PHE A 239 -10.61 17.92 -3.32
N THR A 240 -9.75 18.49 -4.18
CA THR A 240 -8.71 17.75 -4.92
C THR A 240 -7.31 18.21 -4.52
N VAL A 241 -6.39 17.27 -4.41
CA VAL A 241 -4.94 17.52 -4.37
C VAL A 241 -4.36 17.06 -5.71
N ASP A 242 -3.98 18.02 -6.54
CA ASP A 242 -3.34 17.77 -7.83
C ASP A 242 -1.86 17.47 -7.66
N MET A 243 -1.40 16.31 -8.15
CA MET A 243 -0.01 15.92 -8.04
C MET A 243 0.86 16.39 -9.22
N GLN A 244 0.27 16.73 -10.36
CA GLN A 244 1.02 17.12 -11.56
C GLN A 244 1.91 18.36 -11.39
N PRO A 245 1.50 19.43 -10.68
CA PRO A 245 2.36 20.60 -10.51
C PRO A 245 3.69 20.29 -9.82
N SER A 246 3.71 19.31 -8.92
CA SER A 246 4.91 18.96 -8.14
C SER A 246 5.66 17.73 -8.66
N MET A 247 4.96 16.81 -9.32
CA MET A 247 5.50 15.50 -9.71
C MET A 247 5.61 15.33 -11.24
N GLY A 248 5.02 16.23 -12.02
CA GLY A 248 4.97 16.17 -13.48
C GLY A 248 3.73 15.49 -14.04
N THR A 249 3.51 15.66 -15.36
CA THR A 249 2.28 15.21 -16.04
C THR A 249 2.11 13.69 -16.16
N GLY A 250 3.17 12.92 -15.92
CA GLY A 250 3.15 11.46 -15.95
C GLY A 250 2.99 10.80 -14.58
N THR A 251 2.71 11.59 -13.54
CA THR A 251 2.58 11.07 -12.15
C THR A 251 1.40 10.12 -12.01
N LEU A 252 1.64 9.00 -11.33
CA LEU A 252 0.68 7.91 -11.13
C LEU A 252 0.62 7.53 -9.63
N PRO A 253 0.09 8.40 -8.76
CA PRO A 253 0.09 8.16 -7.32
C PRO A 253 -0.71 6.91 -6.97
N CYS A 254 -0.06 5.92 -6.35
CA CYS A 254 -0.70 4.64 -6.03
C CYS A 254 -1.54 4.69 -4.76
N ASN A 255 -1.02 5.35 -3.73
CA ASN A 255 -1.64 5.42 -2.41
C ASN A 255 -1.18 6.69 -1.69
N LEU A 256 -1.88 7.05 -0.61
CA LEU A 256 -1.50 8.13 0.28
C LEU A 256 -1.61 7.64 1.73
N ARG A 257 -0.53 7.80 2.50
CA ARG A 257 -0.50 7.42 3.91
C ARG A 257 -0.13 8.61 4.77
N MET A 258 -0.89 8.86 5.82
CA MET A 258 -0.73 9.99 6.72
C MET A 258 -0.14 9.56 8.04
N TYR A 259 0.70 10.43 8.60
CA TYR A 259 1.40 10.24 9.85
C TYR A 259 1.22 11.44 10.78
N PRO A 260 0.07 11.54 11.49
CA PRO A 260 -0.22 12.68 12.37
C PRO A 260 0.84 12.89 13.44
N ALA A 261 1.35 11.80 14.02
CA ALA A 261 2.42 11.84 15.04
C ALA A 261 3.78 12.32 14.47
N GLN A 262 3.94 12.37 13.16
CA GLN A 262 5.13 12.87 12.47
C GLN A 262 4.82 14.23 11.79
N GLU A 263 4.32 15.19 12.56
CA GLU A 263 3.98 16.55 12.09
C GLU A 263 2.90 16.58 10.98
N GLY A 264 2.03 15.58 10.94
CA GLY A 264 0.97 15.49 9.93
C GLY A 264 1.46 15.18 8.52
N ARG A 265 2.68 14.65 8.37
CA ARG A 265 3.25 14.29 7.07
C ARG A 265 2.45 13.18 6.39
N ALA A 266 2.62 13.12 5.08
CA ALA A 266 2.13 12.01 4.29
C ALA A 266 3.23 11.49 3.34
N ILE A 267 3.04 10.26 2.87
CA ILE A 267 3.90 9.62 1.87
C ILE A 267 3.03 9.07 0.75
N SER A 268 3.47 9.27 -0.48
CA SER A 268 2.81 8.77 -1.68
C SER A 268 3.80 8.08 -2.60
N PRO A 269 3.74 6.76 -2.77
CA PRO A 269 4.44 6.06 -3.82
C PRO A 269 3.79 6.36 -5.17
N ASP A 270 4.62 6.48 -6.19
CA ASP A 270 4.20 6.75 -7.56
C ASP A 270 4.66 5.62 -8.48
N LEU A 271 3.75 5.04 -9.24
CA LEU A 271 4.06 3.92 -10.14
C LEU A 271 5.07 4.31 -11.23
N ALA A 272 5.21 5.61 -11.52
CA ALA A 272 6.20 6.12 -12.47
C ALA A 272 7.64 6.13 -11.92
N GLY A 273 7.86 5.75 -10.65
CA GLY A 273 9.17 5.51 -10.08
C GLY A 273 9.54 6.24 -8.79
N PRO A 274 9.04 7.45 -8.52
CA PRO A 274 9.39 8.17 -7.29
C PRO A 274 8.47 7.84 -6.11
N VAL A 275 8.92 8.25 -4.92
CA VAL A 275 8.11 8.33 -3.70
C VAL A 275 8.12 9.78 -3.22
N ALA A 276 6.95 10.39 -3.12
CA ALA A 276 6.78 11.75 -2.64
C ALA A 276 6.58 11.78 -1.12
N VAL A 277 7.23 12.73 -0.46
CA VAL A 277 6.98 13.13 0.94
C VAL A 277 6.20 14.42 0.90
N LEU A 278 5.05 14.45 1.59
CA LEU A 278 4.17 15.62 1.64
C LEU A 278 4.08 16.14 3.08
N ASP A 279 3.89 17.44 3.21
CA ASP A 279 3.59 18.08 4.51
C ASP A 279 2.11 17.91 4.91
N ALA A 280 1.75 18.53 6.03
CA ALA A 280 0.37 18.48 6.56
C ALA A 280 -0.68 19.13 5.63
N SER A 281 -0.24 19.98 4.70
CA SER A 281 -1.10 20.64 3.69
C SER A 281 -1.15 19.91 2.36
N ASN A 282 -0.53 18.72 2.28
CA ASN A 282 -0.34 17.95 1.06
C ASN A 282 0.57 18.59 0.01
N THR A 283 1.45 19.50 0.43
CA THR A 283 2.50 20.04 -0.44
C THR A 283 3.68 19.07 -0.49
N VAL A 284 4.20 18.77 -1.66
CA VAL A 284 5.39 17.92 -1.83
C VAL A 284 6.62 18.66 -1.31
N ILE A 285 7.28 18.10 -0.30
CA ILE A 285 8.45 18.68 0.38
C ILE A 285 9.74 17.89 0.15
N SER A 286 9.66 16.67 -0.36
CA SER A 286 10.81 15.89 -0.84
C SER A 286 10.33 14.78 -1.79
N VAL A 287 11.22 14.31 -2.66
CA VAL A 287 10.98 13.17 -3.55
C VAL A 287 12.19 12.26 -3.56
N VAL A 288 11.99 10.97 -3.34
CA VAL A 288 13.00 9.92 -3.50
C VAL A 288 12.72 9.21 -4.83
N ASN A 289 13.57 9.40 -5.82
CA ASN A 289 13.44 8.72 -7.12
C ASN A 289 13.95 7.27 -6.98
N VAL A 290 13.13 6.40 -6.42
CA VAL A 290 13.49 5.01 -6.10
C VAL A 290 13.89 4.25 -7.35
N SER A 291 13.11 4.31 -8.42
CA SER A 291 13.42 3.60 -9.66
C SER A 291 14.70 4.07 -10.32
N GLY A 292 14.96 5.39 -10.33
CA GLY A 292 16.20 5.93 -10.88
C GLY A 292 17.43 5.59 -10.04
N LEU A 293 17.29 5.63 -8.71
CA LEU A 293 18.40 5.34 -7.79
C LEU A 293 18.75 3.85 -7.70
N LEU A 294 17.75 2.96 -7.85
CA LEU A 294 17.90 1.51 -7.75
C LEU A 294 17.60 0.79 -9.08
N ALA A 295 17.85 1.46 -10.20
CA ALA A 295 17.57 0.92 -11.55
C ALA A 295 18.29 -0.40 -11.82
N ALA A 296 19.53 -0.57 -11.32
CA ALA A 296 20.31 -1.79 -11.49
C ALA A 296 19.66 -3.01 -10.80
N ASP A 297 18.87 -2.78 -9.74
CA ASP A 297 18.20 -3.81 -8.97
C ASP A 297 16.70 -3.92 -9.30
N HIS A 298 16.25 -3.21 -10.34
CA HIS A 298 14.87 -3.23 -10.85
C HIS A 298 13.81 -2.87 -9.80
N HIS A 299 13.99 -1.76 -9.08
CA HIS A 299 12.96 -1.18 -8.21
C HIS A 299 12.07 -0.21 -9.00
N ASP A 300 11.47 -0.67 -10.09
CA ASP A 300 10.96 0.20 -11.16
C ASP A 300 9.64 0.91 -10.81
N HIS A 301 8.75 0.26 -10.05
CA HIS A 301 7.38 0.72 -9.85
C HIS A 301 6.98 0.74 -8.38
N PRO A 302 7.32 1.79 -7.61
CA PRO A 302 6.84 1.94 -6.23
C PRO A 302 5.32 1.86 -6.16
N HIS A 303 4.82 0.89 -5.38
CA HIS A 303 3.40 0.59 -5.27
C HIS A 303 2.82 0.97 -3.91
N ASP A 304 3.57 0.71 -2.84
CA ASP A 304 3.27 1.18 -1.51
C ASP A 304 4.54 1.65 -0.77
N ALA A 305 4.37 2.57 0.16
CA ALA A 305 5.45 3.10 0.97
C ALA A 305 4.94 3.47 2.36
N ILE A 306 5.78 3.25 3.37
CA ILE A 306 5.49 3.58 4.77
C ILE A 306 6.66 4.30 5.42
N PHE A 307 6.36 5.20 6.38
CA PHE A 307 7.33 5.61 7.38
C PHE A 307 7.26 4.70 8.59
N LEU A 308 8.42 4.40 9.13
CA LEU A 308 8.57 3.74 10.42
C LEU A 308 8.57 4.78 11.56
N PRO A 309 8.33 4.36 12.82
CA PRO A 309 8.32 5.30 13.95
C PRO A 309 9.63 6.08 14.15
N ASN A 310 10.76 5.52 13.74
CA ASN A 310 12.07 6.18 13.79
C ASN A 310 12.30 7.17 12.62
N GLY A 311 11.34 7.31 11.71
CA GLY A 311 11.42 8.16 10.53
C GLY A 311 12.03 7.52 9.29
N ASP A 312 12.53 6.29 9.37
CA ASP A 312 12.96 5.53 8.20
C ASP A 312 11.79 5.22 7.28
N MET A 313 12.07 4.87 6.04
CA MET A 313 11.06 4.58 5.03
C MET A 313 11.26 3.17 4.47
N VAL A 314 10.15 2.46 4.24
CA VAL A 314 10.13 1.20 3.49
C VAL A 314 9.28 1.38 2.26
N VAL A 315 9.75 0.89 1.11
CA VAL A 315 9.05 0.94 -0.17
C VAL A 315 8.89 -0.47 -0.73
N ALA A 316 7.69 -0.78 -1.16
CA ALA A 316 7.37 -1.98 -1.94
C ALA A 316 7.18 -1.60 -3.40
N THR A 317 7.86 -2.30 -4.32
CA THR A 317 7.69 -2.11 -5.76
C THR A 317 6.87 -3.24 -6.37
N TRP A 318 6.04 -2.86 -7.33
CA TRP A 318 5.35 -3.81 -8.20
C TRP A 318 6.30 -4.22 -9.33
N ASN A 319 6.14 -5.23 -9.98
CA ASN A 319 6.79 -5.79 -11.17
C ASN A 319 8.18 -5.18 -11.55
N PRO A 320 9.27 -5.83 -11.13
CA PRO A 320 9.31 -7.00 -10.26
C PRO A 320 9.08 -6.64 -8.79
N GLY A 321 8.60 -7.62 -8.02
CA GLY A 321 8.40 -7.47 -6.59
C GLY A 321 9.73 -7.30 -5.86
N ARG A 322 9.98 -6.10 -5.34
CA ARG A 322 11.17 -5.74 -4.56
C ARG A 322 10.76 -4.94 -3.34
N LEU A 323 11.64 -4.94 -2.35
CA LEU A 323 11.53 -4.12 -1.15
C LEU A 323 12.81 -3.31 -0.98
N SER A 324 12.68 -2.06 -0.58
CA SER A 324 13.82 -1.23 -0.22
C SER A 324 13.61 -0.55 1.12
N TYR A 325 14.66 -0.52 1.92
CA TYR A 325 14.73 0.17 3.20
C TYR A 325 15.58 1.44 3.07
N TRP A 326 15.07 2.53 3.57
CA TRP A 326 15.66 3.85 3.43
C TRP A 326 15.82 4.49 4.81
N LYS A 327 17.05 4.51 5.29
CA LYS A 327 17.40 5.11 6.57
C LYS A 327 17.38 6.62 6.49
N LYS A 328 16.65 7.27 7.36
CA LYS A 328 16.62 8.73 7.46
C LYS A 328 17.97 9.28 7.88
N LEU A 329 18.45 10.37 7.20
CA LEU A 329 19.71 11.07 7.48
C LEU A 329 19.50 12.32 8.33
#